data_0f285b9f3dfa8ef840b399ba475f4238
#
_entry.id   0f285b9f3dfa8ef840b399ba475f4238
#
_cell.length_a   1.000
_cell.length_b   1.000
_cell.length_c   1.000
_cell.angle_alpha   90.00
_cell.angle_beta   90.00
_cell.angle_gamma   90.00
#
_symmetry.space_group_name_H-M   'P 1'
#
loop_
_entity.id
_entity.type
_entity.pdbx_description
1 polymer ?
#
loop_
_entity_poly.entity_id
_entity_poly.type
_entity_poly.pdbx_seq_one_letter_code
_entity_poly.pdbx_strand_id
1 'polypeptide(L)'
;YKTKQQSAIKECLEMHKNGYVTVMDIENFLKENDCSVGLTTIYRHLEKMEKDGIVTKFSVEGQPGACFQYIEQGDNQDCFYIKCEECGQVRKMECHHLAELYSHVNVDHHFSINPKKTIFYGKCEKCGELDNEK
;
A
#
# COMPACT_ATOMS: atom_id res chain seq x y z
N TYR A 1 -5.85 -9.06 25.15
CA TYR A 1 -4.76 -8.10 24.99
C TYR A 1 -4.20 -8.09 23.56
N LYS A 2 -3.83 -9.28 23.04
CA LYS A 2 -3.37 -9.37 21.65
C LYS A 2 -4.43 -8.91 20.67
N THR A 3 -5.69 -9.23 20.94
CA THR A 3 -6.81 -8.85 20.10
C THR A 3 -6.94 -7.32 20.04
N LYS A 4 -6.73 -6.66 21.16
CA LYS A 4 -6.79 -5.20 21.22
C LYS A 4 -5.67 -4.56 20.39
N GLN A 5 -4.46 -5.12 20.48
CA GLN A 5 -3.32 -4.64 19.70
C GLN A 5 -3.59 -4.81 18.20
N GLN A 6 -4.06 -5.98 17.81
CA GLN A 6 -4.35 -6.27 16.42
C GLN A 6 -5.45 -5.36 15.87
N SER A 7 -6.49 -5.13 16.66
CA SER A 7 -7.58 -4.26 16.25
C SER A 7 -7.11 -2.83 16.07
N ALA A 8 -6.22 -2.34 16.94
CA ALA A 8 -5.69 -0.99 16.83
C ALA A 8 -4.82 -0.82 15.60
N ILE A 9 -3.99 -1.82 15.28
CA ILE A 9 -3.16 -1.81 14.09
C ILE A 9 -4.04 -1.82 12.84
N LYS A 10 -5.06 -2.66 12.83
CA LYS A 10 -5.99 -2.74 11.71
C LYS A 10 -6.71 -1.41 11.50
N GLU A 11 -7.11 -0.77 12.58
CA GLU A 11 -7.77 0.53 12.49
C GLU A 11 -6.86 1.57 11.84
N CYS A 12 -5.59 1.59 12.19
CA CYS A 12 -4.62 2.49 11.57
C CYS A 12 -4.53 2.23 10.06
N LEU A 13 -4.47 0.96 9.68
CA LEU A 13 -4.38 0.58 8.28
C LEU A 13 -5.63 0.99 7.51
N GLU A 14 -6.80 0.81 8.11
CA GLU A 14 -8.06 1.16 7.47
C GLU A 14 -8.21 2.66 7.27
N MET A 15 -7.71 3.46 8.22
CA MET A 15 -7.74 4.92 8.09
C MET A 15 -6.89 5.41 6.94
N HIS A 16 -5.90 4.63 6.53
CA HIS A 16 -4.99 4.99 5.45
C HIS A 16 -5.17 4.09 4.23
N LYS A 17 -6.36 3.56 4.04
CA LYS A 17 -6.60 2.56 2.98
C LYS A 17 -6.37 3.06 1.56
N ASN A 18 -6.38 4.37 1.36
CA ASN A 18 -6.13 4.95 0.04
C ASN A 18 -4.66 5.28 -0.20
N GLY A 19 -3.81 4.97 0.74
CA GLY A 19 -2.38 5.18 0.65
C GLY A 19 -1.65 4.03 1.32
N TYR A 20 -0.58 4.35 2.04
CA TYR A 20 0.18 3.33 2.74
C TYR A 20 0.66 3.88 4.08
N VAL A 21 1.10 2.96 4.96
CA VAL A 21 1.71 3.34 6.23
C VAL A 21 3.03 2.61 6.39
N THR A 22 3.94 3.22 7.13
CA THR A 22 5.18 2.57 7.57
C THR A 22 4.97 2.06 8.99
N VAL A 23 5.93 1.25 9.46
CA VAL A 23 5.86 0.76 10.85
C VAL A 23 5.91 1.92 11.84
N MET A 24 6.68 2.97 11.53
CA MET A 24 6.75 4.16 12.38
C MET A 24 5.41 4.87 12.47
N ASP A 25 4.69 4.94 11.36
CA ASP A 25 3.35 5.54 11.35
C ASP A 25 2.41 4.77 12.27
N ILE A 26 2.49 3.45 12.22
CA ILE A 26 1.66 2.60 13.07
C ILE A 26 2.02 2.80 14.53
N GLU A 27 3.32 2.84 14.84
CA GLU A 27 3.78 3.04 16.21
C GLU A 27 3.26 4.37 16.77
N ASN A 28 3.35 5.43 15.99
CA ASN A 28 2.87 6.73 16.42
C ASN A 28 1.37 6.75 16.64
N PHE A 29 0.63 6.11 15.74
CA PHE A 29 -0.82 6.00 15.88
C PHE A 29 -1.20 5.28 17.19
N LEU A 30 -0.50 4.20 17.50
CA LEU A 30 -0.78 3.43 18.70
C LEU A 30 -0.47 4.24 19.96
N LYS A 31 0.61 5.00 19.94
CA LYS A 31 0.95 5.87 21.08
C LYS A 31 -0.12 6.92 21.31
N GLU A 32 -0.64 7.51 20.26
CA GLU A 32 -1.68 8.53 20.35
C GLU A 32 -3.00 7.96 20.87
N ASN A 33 -3.20 6.67 20.74
CA ASN A 33 -4.42 5.99 21.18
C ASN A 33 -4.22 5.15 22.43
N ASP A 34 -3.21 5.50 23.22
CA ASP A 34 -2.92 4.84 24.50
C ASP A 34 -2.74 3.33 24.37
N CYS A 35 -2.17 2.89 23.26
CA CYS A 35 -1.92 1.48 22.99
C CYS A 35 -0.48 1.32 22.53
N SER A 36 0.47 1.65 23.40
CA SER A 36 1.88 1.58 23.05
C SER A 36 2.31 0.12 22.89
N VAL A 37 2.92 -0.18 21.74
CA VAL A 37 3.35 -1.53 21.38
C VAL A 37 4.75 -1.43 20.80
N GLY A 38 5.62 -2.38 21.13
CA GLY A 38 6.97 -2.39 20.61
C GLY A 38 6.99 -2.73 19.13
N LEU A 39 8.05 -2.29 18.46
CA LEU A 39 8.20 -2.51 17.02
C LEU A 39 8.16 -3.99 16.63
N THR A 40 8.80 -4.83 17.43
CA THR A 40 8.82 -6.27 17.15
C THR A 40 7.41 -6.85 17.13
N THR A 41 6.58 -6.43 18.07
CA THR A 41 5.19 -6.89 18.16
C THR A 41 4.38 -6.39 16.97
N ILE A 42 4.61 -5.14 16.54
CA ILE A 42 3.94 -4.58 15.37
C ILE A 42 4.30 -5.41 14.14
N TYR A 43 5.58 -5.71 13.94
CA TYR A 43 6.02 -6.53 12.80
C TYR A 43 5.36 -7.90 12.81
N ARG A 44 5.24 -8.52 13.98
CA ARG A 44 4.61 -9.84 14.08
C ARG A 44 3.15 -9.80 13.64
N HIS A 45 2.42 -8.76 14.05
CA HIS A 45 1.03 -8.60 13.64
C HIS A 45 0.93 -8.37 12.13
N LEU A 46 1.83 -7.55 11.57
CA LEU A 46 1.82 -7.27 10.14
C LEU A 46 2.15 -8.50 9.32
N GLU A 47 3.11 -9.31 9.77
CA GLU A 47 3.44 -10.56 9.08
C GLU A 47 2.25 -11.50 9.02
N LYS A 48 1.54 -11.62 10.14
CA LYS A 48 0.34 -12.45 10.18
C LYS A 48 -0.74 -11.90 9.27
N MET A 49 -0.94 -10.59 9.29
CA MET A 49 -1.93 -9.94 8.44
C MET A 49 -1.60 -10.11 6.96
N GLU A 50 -0.33 -10.09 6.62
CA GLU A 50 0.09 -10.32 5.25
C GLU A 50 -0.25 -11.74 4.81
N LYS A 51 0.04 -12.73 5.66
CA LYS A 51 -0.31 -14.12 5.38
C LYS A 51 -1.80 -14.32 5.23
N ASP A 52 -2.57 -13.60 6.03
CA ASP A 52 -4.03 -13.70 6.01
C ASP A 52 -4.67 -12.89 4.88
N GLY A 53 -3.86 -12.18 4.11
CA GLY A 53 -4.37 -11.39 2.99
C GLY A 53 -5.02 -10.08 3.37
N ILE A 54 -4.77 -9.59 4.57
CA ILE A 54 -5.35 -8.35 5.07
C ILE A 54 -4.54 -7.14 4.64
N VAL A 55 -3.22 -7.29 4.53
CA VAL A 55 -2.34 -6.22 4.10
C VAL A 55 -1.39 -6.72 3.02
N THR A 56 -0.92 -5.79 2.21
CA THR A 56 0.16 -6.06 1.27
C THR A 56 1.38 -5.26 1.69
N LYS A 57 2.55 -5.86 1.53
CA LYS A 57 3.83 -5.26 1.89
C LYS A 57 4.58 -4.90 0.62
N PHE A 58 5.13 -3.71 0.56
CA PHE A 58 5.89 -3.28 -0.61
C PHE A 58 6.92 -2.24 -0.21
N SER A 59 7.81 -1.92 -1.16
CA SER A 59 8.82 -0.89 -0.97
C SER A 59 8.45 0.31 -1.83
N VAL A 60 8.66 1.50 -1.28
CA VAL A 60 8.40 2.74 -1.99
C VAL A 60 9.69 3.51 -2.08
N GLU A 61 10.03 3.99 -3.27
CA GLU A 61 11.23 4.78 -3.48
C GLU A 61 11.21 6.01 -2.60
N GLY A 62 12.31 6.25 -1.90
CA GLY A 62 12.43 7.36 -0.99
C GLY A 62 11.98 7.09 0.43
N GLN A 63 11.41 5.91 0.68
CA GLN A 63 10.97 5.52 2.01
C GLN A 63 11.90 4.44 2.57
N PRO A 64 12.49 4.66 3.75
CA PRO A 64 13.27 3.61 4.40
C PRO A 64 12.32 2.56 4.97
N GLY A 65 12.63 1.30 4.72
CA GLY A 65 11.86 0.20 5.26
C GLY A 65 10.62 -0.12 4.44
N ALA A 66 9.84 -1.06 4.95
CA ALA A 66 8.66 -1.56 4.26
C ALA A 66 7.45 -0.67 4.46
N CYS A 67 6.60 -0.66 3.46
CA CYS A 67 5.32 0.03 3.50
C CYS A 67 4.20 -1.00 3.46
N PHE A 68 3.09 -0.68 4.09
CA PHE A 68 1.96 -1.60 4.21
C PHE A 68 0.68 -0.90 3.79
N GLN A 69 -0.16 -1.62 3.08
CA GLN A 69 -1.47 -1.10 2.71
C GLN A 69 -2.55 -2.12 3.00
N TYR A 70 -3.67 -1.62 3.52
CA TYR A 70 -4.83 -2.42 3.81
C TYR A 70 -5.47 -2.92 2.51
N ILE A 71 -5.83 -4.20 2.49
CA ILE A 71 -6.52 -4.81 1.35
C ILE A 71 -7.99 -4.90 1.70
N GLU A 72 -8.81 -4.12 1.01
CA GLU A 72 -10.25 -4.19 1.22
C GLU A 72 -10.80 -5.50 0.68
N GLN A 73 -11.85 -5.99 1.35
CA GLN A 73 -12.59 -7.15 0.86
C GLN A 73 -13.16 -6.83 -0.51
N GLY A 74 -12.95 -7.75 -1.42
CA GLY A 74 -13.46 -7.57 -2.77
C GLY A 74 -12.51 -6.85 -3.72
N ASP A 75 -11.31 -6.51 -3.27
CA ASP A 75 -10.29 -5.97 -4.17
C ASP A 75 -10.02 -6.97 -5.27
N ASN A 76 -10.09 -6.52 -6.50
CA ASN A 76 -9.85 -7.39 -7.63
C ASN A 76 -8.43 -7.19 -8.17
N GLN A 77 -8.12 -7.93 -9.24
CA GLN A 77 -6.78 -7.93 -9.80
C GLN A 77 -6.49 -6.75 -10.72
N ASP A 78 -7.49 -5.88 -10.92
CA ASP A 78 -7.35 -4.72 -11.78
C ASP A 78 -6.70 -3.54 -11.05
N CYS A 79 -6.41 -3.70 -9.79
CA CYS A 79 -5.83 -2.65 -8.96
C CYS A 79 -4.33 -2.56 -9.13
N PHE A 80 -3.82 -1.35 -9.04
CA PHE A 80 -2.39 -1.11 -8.94
C PHE A 80 -2.17 0.22 -8.23
N TYR A 81 -0.92 0.51 -7.91
CA TYR A 81 -0.58 1.71 -7.16
C TYR A 81 0.17 2.69 -8.03
N ILE A 82 -0.08 3.96 -7.81
CA ILE A 82 0.65 5.03 -8.50
C ILE A 82 1.21 5.98 -7.44
N LYS A 83 2.41 6.48 -7.68
CA LYS A 83 3.06 7.41 -6.78
C LYS A 83 3.55 8.63 -7.56
N CYS A 84 3.24 9.81 -7.05
CA CYS A 84 3.79 11.05 -7.58
C CYS A 84 5.20 11.25 -7.04
N GLU A 85 6.14 11.42 -7.93
CA GLU A 85 7.54 11.61 -7.56
C GLU A 85 7.81 12.95 -6.91
N GLU A 86 6.94 13.92 -7.15
CA GLU A 86 7.12 15.27 -6.60
C GLU A 86 6.51 15.44 -5.22
N CYS A 87 5.23 15.13 -5.06
CA CYS A 87 4.54 15.34 -3.79
C CYS A 87 4.50 14.09 -2.92
N GLY A 88 4.90 12.94 -3.46
CA GLY A 88 4.95 11.70 -2.70
C GLY A 88 3.63 11.02 -2.46
N GLN A 89 2.54 11.54 -3.00
CA GLN A 89 1.23 10.94 -2.83
C GLN A 89 1.18 9.57 -3.48
N VAL A 90 0.70 8.58 -2.73
CA VAL A 90 0.48 7.23 -3.25
C VAL A 90 -1.00 6.96 -3.19
N ARG A 91 -1.56 6.42 -4.25
CA ARG A 91 -2.94 5.99 -4.23
C ARG A 91 -3.14 4.74 -5.06
N LYS A 92 -4.21 4.06 -4.75
CA LYS A 92 -4.62 2.85 -5.43
C LYS A 92 -5.51 3.25 -6.61
N MET A 93 -5.30 2.60 -7.73
CA MET A 93 -6.08 2.87 -8.93
C MET A 93 -6.61 1.57 -9.52
N GLU A 94 -7.85 1.61 -9.95
CA GLU A 94 -8.46 0.51 -10.67
C GLU A 94 -8.58 0.93 -12.13
N CYS A 95 -8.08 0.08 -13.03
CA CYS A 95 -8.10 0.41 -14.45
C CYS A 95 -8.29 -0.86 -15.27
N HIS A 96 -9.37 -0.88 -16.02
CA HIS A 96 -9.71 -2.03 -16.84
C HIS A 96 -8.65 -2.32 -17.92
N HIS A 97 -8.04 -1.28 -18.46
CA HIS A 97 -7.00 -1.44 -19.49
C HIS A 97 -5.76 -2.13 -18.94
N LEU A 98 -5.44 -1.93 -17.67
CA LEU A 98 -4.30 -2.61 -17.07
C LEU A 98 -4.58 -4.08 -16.82
N ALA A 99 -5.83 -4.43 -16.56
CA ALA A 99 -6.20 -5.83 -16.45
C ALA A 99 -5.91 -6.55 -17.77
N GLU A 100 -6.18 -5.88 -18.89
CA GLU A 100 -5.87 -6.42 -20.21
C GLU A 100 -4.37 -6.58 -20.41
N LEU A 101 -3.59 -5.60 -19.96
CA LEU A 101 -2.13 -5.67 -20.04
C LEU A 101 -1.59 -6.84 -19.22
N TYR A 102 -2.12 -6.99 -18.01
CA TYR A 102 -1.70 -8.11 -17.14
C TYR A 102 -2.00 -9.45 -17.80
N SER A 103 -3.17 -9.58 -18.42
CA SER A 103 -3.54 -10.78 -19.14
C SER A 103 -2.63 -11.05 -20.32
N HIS A 104 -2.31 -10.00 -21.07
CA HIS A 104 -1.39 -10.10 -22.21
C HIS A 104 -0.01 -10.60 -21.77
N VAL A 105 0.53 -10.03 -20.69
CA VAL A 105 1.83 -10.44 -20.18
C VAL A 105 1.80 -11.90 -19.74
N ASN A 106 0.70 -12.32 -19.14
CA ASN A 106 0.56 -13.70 -18.69
C ASN A 106 0.55 -14.67 -19.87
N VAL A 107 -0.29 -14.40 -20.86
CA VAL A 107 -0.51 -15.32 -21.97
C VAL A 107 0.65 -15.30 -22.98
N ASP A 108 1.09 -14.12 -23.37
CA ASP A 108 2.06 -13.98 -24.45
C ASP A 108 3.51 -14.03 -23.97
N HIS A 109 3.75 -13.64 -22.74
CA HIS A 109 5.11 -13.60 -22.17
C HIS A 109 5.33 -14.56 -21.05
N HIS A 110 4.32 -15.36 -20.69
CA HIS A 110 4.41 -16.40 -19.68
C HIS A 110 4.89 -15.87 -18.33
N PHE A 111 4.38 -14.69 -17.96
CA PHE A 111 4.78 -14.04 -16.73
C PHE A 111 3.54 -13.48 -16.04
N SER A 112 3.37 -13.79 -14.74
CA SER A 112 2.23 -13.34 -13.97
C SER A 112 2.62 -12.14 -13.12
N ILE A 113 2.10 -10.98 -13.46
CA ILE A 113 2.36 -9.75 -12.71
C ILE A 113 1.53 -9.78 -11.43
N ASN A 114 2.13 -9.37 -10.32
CA ASN A 114 1.39 -9.21 -9.07
C ASN A 114 0.92 -7.76 -8.96
N PRO A 115 -0.37 -7.49 -9.21
CA PRO A 115 -0.85 -6.10 -9.19
C PRO A 115 -0.74 -5.45 -7.82
N LYS A 116 -0.78 -6.23 -6.76
CA LYS A 116 -0.67 -5.71 -5.40
C LYS A 116 0.72 -5.18 -5.08
N LYS A 117 1.72 -5.58 -5.85
CA LYS A 117 3.11 -5.12 -5.67
C LYS A 117 3.58 -4.21 -6.80
N THR A 118 2.67 -3.81 -7.68
CA THR A 118 3.02 -2.99 -8.83
C THR A 118 2.79 -1.51 -8.51
N ILE A 119 3.85 -0.71 -8.65
CA ILE A 119 3.78 0.73 -8.44
C ILE A 119 4.31 1.42 -9.67
N PHE A 120 3.52 2.36 -10.20
CA PHE A 120 3.95 3.22 -11.29
C PHE A 120 4.33 4.59 -10.73
N TYR A 121 5.45 5.12 -11.17
CA TYR A 121 5.96 6.40 -10.75
C TYR A 121 5.72 7.43 -11.83
N GLY A 122 5.36 8.61 -11.43
CA GLY A 122 5.13 9.70 -12.37
C GLY A 122 4.79 10.98 -11.62
N LYS A 123 4.03 11.84 -12.23
CA LYS A 123 3.61 13.10 -11.62
C LYS A 123 2.10 13.20 -11.60
N CYS A 124 1.56 13.64 -10.49
CA CYS A 124 0.12 13.84 -10.38
C CYS A 124 -0.29 15.09 -11.16
N GLU A 125 -1.59 15.28 -11.32
CA GLU A 125 -2.12 16.38 -12.09
C GLU A 125 -1.59 17.74 -11.61
N LYS A 126 -1.56 17.94 -10.30
CA LYS A 126 -1.09 19.20 -9.74
C LYS A 126 0.38 19.46 -10.01
N CYS A 127 1.20 18.41 -9.92
CA CYS A 127 2.64 18.54 -10.14
C CYS A 127 2.99 18.54 -11.61
N GLY A 128 2.21 17.85 -12.42
CA GLY A 128 2.46 17.73 -13.85
C GLY A 128 2.06 18.94 -14.65
N GLU A 129 1.17 19.76 -14.16
CA GLU A 129 0.73 20.97 -14.85
C GLU A 129 1.87 21.90 -15.19
N LEU A 130 2.86 21.99 -14.30
CA LEU A 130 4.02 22.84 -14.51
C LEU A 130 4.85 22.39 -15.72
N ASP A 131 4.88 21.08 -15.96
CA ASP A 131 5.63 20.54 -17.08
C ASP A 131 4.87 20.66 -18.39
N ASN A 132 3.55 20.68 -18.33
CA ASN A 132 2.70 20.76 -19.52
C ASN A 132 2.60 22.16 -20.08
N GLU A 133 3.00 23.16 -19.33
CA GLU A 133 2.95 24.54 -19.77
C GLU A 133 4.15 24.93 -20.65
N LYS A 134 5.01 24.02 -20.91
CA LYS A 134 6.14 24.23 -21.82
C LYS A 134 5.76 24.05 -23.30
#